data_ce371f5c6e225aab65f6a84979e4a927
#
_entry.id   ce371f5c6e225aab65f6a84979e4a927
#
_cell.length_a   1.000
_cell.length_b   1.000
_cell.length_c   1.000
_cell.angle_alpha   90.00
_cell.angle_beta   90.00
_cell.angle_gamma   90.00
#
_symmetry.space_group_name_H-M   'P 1'
#
loop_
_entity.id
_entity.type
_entity.pdbx_description
1 polymer ?
#
loop_
_entity_poly.entity_id
_entity_poly.type
_entity_poly.pdbx_seq_one_letter_code
_entity_poly.pdbx_strand_id
1 'polypeptide(L)'
;MKELLETLATWTADGTPGDAVGRAVVVRTFGSAPRPEGAVLLYAADGRIAGSVSGGCVEGAAAEEIDRARATGHARVIRYGISDEEAWDVGLACGGTIDVLVEPVAPAAVIEAARGSVGAGGHGSAVITPLPEDSPPAEFGPHAPGDGSLPAAELVVTDDGSLTGSLGTPELDDELVAAAHAALKRGLSRTIELGGRSLFIEVFPVRPRLVIVGGVEVARSLVRLARELGFETVVVDGRAAFATKERFPDVDRLIIGWPDEVADEIGLGANDAVAVLSHDVKFDEPAIVEALRRGCRYVGAVGSKKTQADRRARLREAGVSDADLARLRGPVGLDLGGRAPAETALAILAEIVAERYGGSGTPMRERALATA
;
A
#
# COMPACT_ATOMS: atom_id res chain seq x y z
N MET A 1 0.93 -1.72 -7.44
CA MET A 1 1.26 -0.48 -8.17
C MET A 1 2.53 -0.60 -9.02
N LYS A 2 3.67 -1.04 -8.46
CA LYS A 2 4.92 -1.20 -9.26
C LYS A 2 4.73 -2.02 -10.54
N GLU A 3 4.10 -3.19 -10.44
CA GLU A 3 3.81 -4.06 -11.59
C GLU A 3 2.94 -3.38 -12.66
N LEU A 4 1.95 -2.57 -12.23
CA LEU A 4 1.12 -1.82 -13.18
C LEU A 4 1.92 -0.74 -13.92
N LEU A 5 2.83 -0.06 -13.23
CA LEU A 5 3.72 0.92 -13.85
C LEU A 5 4.72 0.26 -14.81
N GLU A 6 5.27 -0.91 -14.45
CA GLU A 6 6.15 -1.69 -15.33
C GLU A 6 5.39 -2.18 -16.57
N THR A 7 4.16 -2.63 -16.40
CA THR A 7 3.28 -3.02 -17.51
C THR A 7 2.97 -1.83 -18.43
N LEU A 8 2.61 -0.68 -17.86
CA LEU A 8 2.34 0.54 -18.62
C LEU A 8 3.59 0.99 -19.39
N ALA A 9 4.77 0.94 -18.78
CA ALA A 9 6.03 1.26 -19.43
C ALA A 9 6.32 0.31 -20.59
N THR A 10 6.05 -1.00 -20.42
CA THR A 10 6.20 -2.00 -21.48
C THR A 10 5.24 -1.70 -22.65
N TRP A 11 3.97 -1.43 -22.37
CA TRP A 11 2.99 -1.09 -23.40
C TRP A 11 3.38 0.15 -24.19
N THR A 12 3.88 1.18 -23.49
CA THR A 12 4.36 2.42 -24.12
C THR A 12 5.59 2.15 -25.01
N ALA A 13 6.51 1.32 -24.54
CA ALA A 13 7.69 0.92 -25.32
C ALA A 13 7.33 0.11 -26.59
N ASP A 14 6.27 -0.69 -26.51
CA ASP A 14 5.72 -1.44 -27.67
C ASP A 14 4.93 -0.56 -28.66
N GLY A 15 4.87 0.75 -28.41
CA GLY A 15 4.24 1.73 -29.30
C GLY A 15 2.77 2.04 -28.98
N THR A 16 2.23 1.60 -27.85
CA THR A 16 0.90 2.03 -27.39
C THR A 16 0.98 3.47 -26.90
N PRO A 17 0.25 4.44 -27.51
CA PRO A 17 0.21 5.80 -26.99
C PRO A 17 -0.35 5.83 -25.56
N GLY A 18 0.18 6.71 -24.70
CA GLY A 18 -0.26 6.82 -23.32
C GLY A 18 -1.75 7.22 -23.21
N ASP A 19 -2.26 7.99 -24.14
CA ASP A 19 -3.67 8.38 -24.27
C ASP A 19 -4.58 7.24 -24.77
N ALA A 20 -4.00 6.11 -25.21
CA ALA A 20 -4.73 4.90 -25.56
C ALA A 20 -4.92 3.93 -24.38
N VAL A 21 -4.45 4.28 -23.19
CA VAL A 21 -4.65 3.46 -21.97
C VAL A 21 -5.68 4.11 -21.06
N GLY A 22 -6.84 3.51 -20.96
CA GLY A 22 -7.88 3.91 -20.01
C GLY A 22 -7.74 3.19 -18.67
N ARG A 23 -8.50 3.67 -17.69
CA ARG A 23 -8.42 3.20 -16.31
C ARG A 23 -9.79 2.97 -15.70
N ALA A 24 -9.88 1.94 -14.86
CA ALA A 24 -10.96 1.77 -13.92
C ALA A 24 -10.37 1.63 -12.50
N VAL A 25 -10.92 2.34 -11.52
CA VAL A 25 -10.46 2.31 -10.13
C VAL A 25 -11.63 2.16 -9.16
N VAL A 26 -11.49 1.28 -8.16
CA VAL A 26 -12.50 1.14 -7.09
C VAL A 26 -12.48 2.39 -6.22
N VAL A 27 -13.61 3.10 -6.15
CA VAL A 27 -13.73 4.34 -5.36
C VAL A 27 -14.57 4.17 -4.10
N ARG A 28 -15.48 3.19 -4.06
CA ARG A 28 -16.24 2.81 -2.85
C ARG A 28 -16.45 1.31 -2.80
N THR A 29 -16.51 0.78 -1.59
CA THR A 29 -16.79 -0.63 -1.33
C THR A 29 -17.92 -0.78 -0.33
N PHE A 30 -18.80 -1.77 -0.55
CA PHE A 30 -19.93 -2.08 0.34
C PHE A 30 -19.99 -3.59 0.60
N GLY A 31 -20.14 -3.98 1.85
CA GLY A 31 -20.17 -5.38 2.22
C GLY A 31 -18.83 -6.11 1.99
N SER A 32 -18.90 -7.35 1.51
CA SER A 32 -17.73 -8.22 1.28
C SER A 32 -17.11 -7.98 -0.09
N ALA A 33 -16.62 -6.76 -0.34
CA ALA A 33 -15.98 -6.45 -1.62
C ALA A 33 -14.65 -7.22 -1.78
N PRO A 34 -14.36 -7.76 -3.00
CA PRO A 34 -13.17 -8.60 -3.22
C PRO A 34 -11.87 -7.80 -3.30
N ARG A 35 -11.95 -6.50 -3.62
CA ARG A 35 -10.80 -5.61 -3.75
C ARG A 35 -11.07 -4.32 -2.99
N PRO A 36 -10.04 -3.73 -2.36
CA PRO A 36 -10.20 -2.46 -1.62
C PRO A 36 -10.32 -1.26 -2.55
N GLU A 37 -10.73 -0.13 -2.00
CA GLU A 37 -10.64 1.18 -2.66
C GLU A 37 -9.20 1.46 -3.10
N GLY A 38 -9.03 2.03 -4.29
CA GLY A 38 -7.73 2.20 -4.95
C GLY A 38 -7.23 0.98 -5.74
N ALA A 39 -8.00 -0.11 -5.81
CA ALA A 39 -7.70 -1.21 -6.73
C ALA A 39 -7.94 -0.77 -8.17
N VAL A 40 -6.97 -1.01 -9.06
CA VAL A 40 -6.93 -0.46 -10.42
C VAL A 40 -6.90 -1.57 -11.47
N LEU A 41 -7.61 -1.33 -12.57
CA LEU A 41 -7.48 -2.03 -13.84
C LEU A 41 -7.05 -1.00 -14.90
N LEU A 42 -6.04 -1.33 -15.68
CA LEU A 42 -5.65 -0.61 -16.89
C LEU A 42 -6.11 -1.40 -18.11
N TYR A 43 -6.63 -0.68 -19.10
CA TYR A 43 -7.08 -1.28 -20.34
C TYR A 43 -6.55 -0.48 -21.55
N ALA A 44 -5.77 -1.14 -22.38
CA ALA A 44 -5.24 -0.56 -23.61
C ALA A 44 -6.24 -0.70 -24.77
N ALA A 45 -6.21 0.23 -25.73
CA ALA A 45 -7.10 0.21 -26.87
C ALA A 45 -6.94 -1.02 -27.81
N ASP A 46 -5.84 -1.77 -27.67
CA ASP A 46 -5.59 -3.03 -28.38
C ASP A 46 -6.14 -4.26 -27.65
N GLY A 47 -6.86 -4.08 -26.52
CA GLY A 47 -7.50 -5.15 -25.75
C GLY A 47 -6.67 -5.72 -24.62
N ARG A 48 -5.45 -5.25 -24.38
CA ARG A 48 -4.61 -5.71 -23.25
C ARG A 48 -5.15 -5.16 -21.92
N ILE A 49 -5.14 -6.02 -20.90
CA ILE A 49 -5.61 -5.69 -19.53
C ILE A 49 -4.47 -5.92 -18.54
N ALA A 50 -4.35 -5.03 -17.55
CA ALA A 50 -3.47 -5.21 -16.40
C ALA A 50 -4.14 -4.73 -15.10
N GLY A 51 -3.91 -5.45 -14.00
CA GLY A 51 -4.56 -5.17 -12.73
C GLY A 51 -5.96 -5.76 -12.62
N SER A 52 -6.69 -5.37 -11.59
CA SER A 52 -8.03 -5.90 -11.32
C SER A 52 -8.79 -5.03 -10.33
N VAL A 53 -10.11 -4.89 -10.54
CA VAL A 53 -11.04 -4.18 -9.64
C VAL A 53 -11.91 -5.16 -8.82
N SER A 54 -12.04 -6.42 -9.26
CA SER A 54 -12.95 -7.38 -8.62
C SER A 54 -12.33 -8.77 -8.36
N GLY A 55 -11.14 -9.04 -8.93
CA GLY A 55 -10.55 -10.37 -8.89
C GLY A 55 -11.03 -11.31 -10.00
N GLY A 56 -11.60 -10.79 -11.09
CA GLY A 56 -11.99 -11.53 -12.29
C GLY A 56 -13.48 -11.50 -12.63
N CYS A 57 -14.33 -10.92 -11.77
CA CYS A 57 -15.77 -10.96 -11.97
C CYS A 57 -16.30 -9.90 -12.97
N VAL A 58 -15.78 -8.66 -12.90
CA VAL A 58 -16.33 -7.52 -13.68
C VAL A 58 -15.30 -6.86 -14.60
N GLU A 59 -14.11 -7.41 -14.75
CA GLU A 59 -13.03 -6.82 -15.55
C GLU A 59 -13.41 -6.63 -17.02
N GLY A 60 -14.14 -7.57 -17.60
CA GLY A 60 -14.67 -7.46 -18.97
C GLY A 60 -15.65 -6.29 -19.11
N ALA A 61 -16.61 -6.20 -18.20
CA ALA A 61 -17.57 -5.10 -18.19
C ALA A 61 -16.89 -3.75 -17.94
N ALA A 62 -15.89 -3.70 -17.06
CA ALA A 62 -15.11 -2.49 -16.83
C ALA A 62 -14.32 -2.07 -18.07
N ALA A 63 -13.76 -3.00 -18.84
CA ALA A 63 -13.09 -2.72 -20.10
C ALA A 63 -14.06 -2.14 -21.15
N GLU A 64 -15.28 -2.70 -21.28
CA GLU A 64 -16.31 -2.17 -22.17
C GLU A 64 -16.72 -0.73 -21.76
N GLU A 65 -16.84 -0.46 -20.46
CA GLU A 65 -17.14 0.88 -19.98
C GLU A 65 -16.00 1.88 -20.25
N ILE A 66 -14.74 1.43 -20.20
CA ILE A 66 -13.60 2.26 -20.63
C ILE A 66 -13.72 2.61 -22.12
N ASP A 67 -14.10 1.67 -22.99
CA ASP A 67 -14.31 1.96 -24.41
C ASP A 67 -15.47 2.93 -24.64
N ARG A 68 -16.55 2.81 -23.86
CA ARG A 68 -17.66 3.78 -23.88
C ARG A 68 -17.20 5.17 -23.39
N ALA A 69 -16.39 5.21 -22.33
CA ALA A 69 -15.80 6.45 -21.83
C ALA A 69 -14.91 7.11 -22.89
N ARG A 70 -14.09 6.34 -23.61
CA ARG A 70 -13.28 6.84 -24.74
C ARG A 70 -14.14 7.40 -25.86
N ALA A 71 -15.22 6.72 -26.23
CA ALA A 71 -16.12 7.17 -27.29
C ALA A 71 -16.85 8.47 -26.93
N THR A 72 -17.11 8.72 -25.66
CA THR A 72 -17.83 9.92 -25.18
C THR A 72 -16.88 11.03 -24.70
N GLY A 73 -15.63 10.70 -24.38
CA GLY A 73 -14.67 11.63 -23.76
C GLY A 73 -14.94 11.89 -22.27
N HIS A 74 -15.87 11.17 -21.63
CA HIS A 74 -16.32 11.45 -20.26
C HIS A 74 -16.05 10.27 -19.32
N ALA A 75 -15.55 10.58 -18.14
CA ALA A 75 -15.47 9.62 -17.06
C ALA A 75 -16.83 9.44 -16.37
N ARG A 76 -17.02 8.29 -15.72
CA ARG A 76 -18.25 7.98 -14.98
C ARG A 76 -17.98 7.03 -13.82
N VAL A 77 -18.86 7.03 -12.83
CA VAL A 77 -18.85 6.03 -11.76
C VAL A 77 -19.89 4.96 -12.10
N ILE A 78 -19.46 3.70 -12.11
CA ILE A 78 -20.31 2.53 -12.38
C ILE A 78 -20.40 1.69 -11.12
N ARG A 79 -21.62 1.30 -10.74
CA ARG A 79 -21.85 0.39 -9.62
C ARG A 79 -21.96 -1.04 -10.12
N TYR A 80 -21.14 -1.92 -9.54
CA TYR A 80 -21.21 -3.37 -9.73
C TYR A 80 -21.59 -4.03 -8.41
N GLY A 81 -22.64 -4.84 -8.42
CA GLY A 81 -23.14 -5.52 -7.22
C GLY A 81 -24.11 -6.63 -7.57
N ILE A 82 -24.61 -7.36 -6.57
CA ILE A 82 -25.67 -8.34 -6.75
C ILE A 82 -27.01 -7.59 -6.73
N SER A 83 -27.76 -7.62 -7.83
CA SER A 83 -29.23 -7.54 -7.79
C SER A 83 -29.79 -8.96 -7.79
N ASP A 84 -30.73 -9.24 -6.90
CA ASP A 84 -31.20 -10.60 -6.58
C ASP A 84 -31.87 -11.39 -7.74
N GLU A 85 -32.06 -10.82 -8.91
CA GLU A 85 -32.77 -11.50 -10.04
C GLU A 85 -31.94 -11.60 -11.35
N GLU A 86 -30.81 -10.89 -11.49
CA GLU A 86 -30.01 -10.87 -12.73
C GLU A 86 -28.53 -11.24 -12.55
N ALA A 87 -28.20 -11.89 -11.43
CA ALA A 87 -26.81 -12.16 -10.98
C ALA A 87 -26.02 -13.15 -11.86
N TRP A 88 -26.54 -13.60 -12.97
CA TRP A 88 -25.89 -14.60 -13.83
C TRP A 88 -24.96 -13.98 -14.89
N ASP A 89 -25.15 -12.70 -15.24
CA ASP A 89 -24.34 -12.10 -16.31
C ASP A 89 -23.22 -11.14 -15.84
N VAL A 90 -23.35 -10.40 -14.73
CA VAL A 90 -22.27 -9.46 -14.28
C VAL A 90 -22.28 -9.23 -12.75
N GLY A 91 -22.42 -10.24 -11.92
CA GLY A 91 -22.46 -10.11 -10.44
C GLY A 91 -21.15 -10.44 -9.75
N LEU A 92 -20.89 -9.80 -8.58
CA LEU A 92 -19.79 -10.17 -7.70
C LEU A 92 -20.14 -11.44 -6.91
N ALA A 93 -19.49 -12.55 -7.19
CA ALA A 93 -19.72 -13.84 -6.54
C ALA A 93 -19.54 -13.84 -5.00
N CYS A 94 -18.92 -12.77 -4.45
CA CYS A 94 -18.68 -12.58 -3.01
C CYS A 94 -19.82 -11.86 -2.26
N GLY A 95 -20.86 -11.39 -2.93
CA GLY A 95 -22.01 -10.71 -2.32
C GLY A 95 -21.76 -9.25 -1.93
N GLY A 96 -20.64 -8.65 -2.34
CA GLY A 96 -20.34 -7.24 -2.13
C GLY A 96 -20.78 -6.34 -3.29
N THR A 97 -20.71 -5.02 -3.07
CA THR A 97 -20.94 -4.01 -4.11
C THR A 97 -19.71 -3.12 -4.17
N ILE A 98 -19.31 -2.69 -5.37
CA ILE A 98 -18.23 -1.73 -5.59
C ILE A 98 -18.70 -0.62 -6.52
N ASP A 99 -18.27 0.62 -6.24
CA ASP A 99 -18.34 1.72 -7.19
C ASP A 99 -16.97 1.87 -7.84
N VAL A 100 -16.96 1.92 -9.15
CA VAL A 100 -15.74 1.99 -9.96
C VAL A 100 -15.77 3.27 -10.80
N LEU A 101 -14.80 4.15 -10.61
CA LEU A 101 -14.56 5.28 -11.50
C LEU A 101 -13.88 4.76 -12.77
N VAL A 102 -14.51 5.01 -13.90
CA VAL A 102 -14.04 4.63 -15.23
C VAL A 102 -13.59 5.89 -15.96
N GLU A 103 -12.35 5.90 -16.42
CA GLU A 103 -11.70 7.03 -17.08
C GLU A 103 -11.23 6.63 -18.47
N PRO A 104 -11.51 7.48 -19.50
CA PRO A 104 -11.11 7.19 -20.89
C PRO A 104 -9.60 7.07 -21.06
N VAL A 105 -8.85 7.85 -20.28
CA VAL A 105 -7.38 7.90 -20.24
C VAL A 105 -6.94 7.90 -18.78
N ALA A 106 -5.89 7.16 -18.47
CA ALA A 106 -5.27 7.18 -17.13
C ALA A 106 -4.67 8.58 -16.87
N PRO A 107 -5.09 9.29 -15.79
CA PRO A 107 -4.65 10.65 -15.53
C PRO A 107 -3.14 10.76 -15.31
N ALA A 108 -2.52 11.80 -15.88
CA ALA A 108 -1.07 12.02 -15.75
C ALA A 108 -0.64 12.22 -14.30
N ALA A 109 -1.40 12.98 -13.50
CA ALA A 109 -1.11 13.20 -12.08
C ALA A 109 -1.10 11.90 -11.28
N VAL A 110 -2.02 10.97 -11.56
CA VAL A 110 -2.08 9.64 -10.96
C VAL A 110 -0.84 8.81 -11.31
N ILE A 111 -0.44 8.83 -12.60
CA ILE A 111 0.74 8.10 -13.06
C ILE A 111 2.01 8.66 -12.40
N GLU A 112 2.15 9.98 -12.33
CA GLU A 112 3.31 10.64 -11.70
C GLU A 112 3.35 10.39 -10.18
N ALA A 113 2.22 10.49 -9.48
CA ALA A 113 2.11 10.15 -8.06
C ALA A 113 2.52 8.68 -7.79
N ALA A 114 2.04 7.77 -8.63
CA ALA A 114 2.40 6.36 -8.55
C ALA A 114 3.91 6.13 -8.79
N ARG A 115 4.51 6.80 -9.78
CA ARG A 115 5.96 6.74 -10.05
C ARG A 115 6.78 7.30 -8.89
N GLY A 116 6.36 8.44 -8.34
CA GLY A 116 7.00 9.06 -7.19
C GLY A 116 7.07 8.13 -5.97
N SER A 117 6.04 7.33 -5.76
CA SER A 117 5.96 6.41 -4.62
C SER A 117 6.87 5.17 -4.73
N VAL A 118 7.29 4.79 -5.94
CA VAL A 118 8.03 3.55 -6.21
C VAL A 118 9.54 3.78 -6.34
N GLY A 119 9.97 5.01 -6.65
CA GLY A 119 11.38 5.37 -6.84
C GLY A 119 12.23 5.27 -5.57
N ALA A 120 13.56 5.10 -5.72
CA ALA A 120 14.49 5.21 -4.62
C ALA A 120 14.46 6.65 -4.06
N GLY A 121 14.20 6.81 -2.76
CA GLY A 121 13.96 8.11 -2.14
C GLY A 121 12.61 8.73 -2.52
N GLY A 122 11.67 7.90 -2.95
CA GLY A 122 10.32 8.32 -3.31
C GLY A 122 9.56 8.94 -2.14
N HIS A 123 8.56 9.72 -2.48
CA HIS A 123 7.65 10.36 -1.53
C HIS A 123 6.23 9.83 -1.71
N GLY A 124 5.49 9.77 -0.61
CA GLY A 124 4.08 9.40 -0.64
C GLY A 124 3.25 10.54 -1.25
N SER A 125 2.28 10.19 -2.08
CA SER A 125 1.40 11.17 -2.68
C SER A 125 -0.06 10.74 -2.57
N ALA A 126 -0.96 11.70 -2.46
CA ALA A 126 -2.40 11.52 -2.60
C ALA A 126 -2.89 12.38 -3.75
N VAL A 127 -3.67 11.80 -4.64
CA VAL A 127 -4.36 12.51 -5.71
C VAL A 127 -5.84 12.58 -5.34
N ILE A 128 -6.40 13.78 -5.29
CA ILE A 128 -7.80 14.01 -4.97
C ILE A 128 -8.53 14.36 -6.27
N THR A 129 -9.49 13.52 -6.61
CA THR A 129 -10.30 13.65 -7.82
C THR A 129 -11.76 13.80 -7.45
N PRO A 130 -12.46 14.87 -7.89
CA PRO A 130 -13.90 14.95 -7.77
C PRO A 130 -14.57 13.80 -8.53
N LEU A 131 -15.49 13.12 -7.89
CA LEU A 131 -16.28 12.11 -8.57
C LEU A 131 -17.40 12.79 -9.36
N PRO A 132 -17.72 12.30 -10.59
CA PRO A 132 -18.89 12.74 -11.31
C PRO A 132 -20.13 12.64 -10.44
N GLU A 133 -20.99 13.68 -10.42
CA GLU A 133 -22.27 13.62 -9.73
C GLU A 133 -23.09 12.45 -10.26
N ASP A 134 -23.75 11.73 -9.37
CA ASP A 134 -24.36 10.43 -9.58
C ASP A 134 -24.94 10.22 -10.98
N SER A 135 -24.29 9.36 -11.75
CA SER A 135 -25.03 8.59 -12.73
C SER A 135 -25.95 7.67 -11.93
N PRO A 136 -27.28 7.68 -12.16
CA PRO A 136 -28.17 6.74 -11.48
C PRO A 136 -27.64 5.33 -11.65
N PRO A 137 -27.92 4.39 -10.70
CA PRO A 137 -27.53 3.00 -10.85
C PRO A 137 -27.94 2.57 -12.25
N ALA A 138 -26.99 1.95 -12.97
CA ALA A 138 -27.23 1.51 -14.34
C ALA A 138 -28.40 0.50 -14.33
N GLU A 139 -29.60 0.99 -14.57
CA GLU A 139 -30.66 0.16 -15.15
C GLU A 139 -30.17 -0.14 -16.57
N PHE A 140 -30.09 -1.38 -16.92
CA PHE A 140 -29.68 -1.86 -18.24
C PHE A 140 -30.54 -1.24 -19.33
N GLY A 141 -30.05 -0.17 -19.96
CA GLY A 141 -30.72 0.56 -21.04
C GLY A 141 -29.79 1.66 -21.58
N PRO A 142 -29.96 2.12 -22.85
CA PRO A 142 -29.14 3.18 -23.42
C PRO A 142 -29.35 4.47 -22.63
N HIS A 143 -28.36 4.86 -21.85
CA HIS A 143 -28.40 6.07 -21.04
C HIS A 143 -28.18 7.32 -21.89
N ALA A 144 -28.98 8.35 -21.58
CA ALA A 144 -28.73 9.70 -22.08
C ALA A 144 -27.39 10.22 -21.49
N PRO A 145 -26.55 10.89 -22.30
CA PRO A 145 -25.30 11.46 -21.81
C PRO A 145 -25.62 12.56 -20.79
N GLY A 146 -25.38 12.31 -19.51
CA GLY A 146 -25.17 13.41 -18.58
C GLY A 146 -23.90 14.16 -19.03
N ASP A 147 -23.85 15.46 -18.90
CA ASP A 147 -22.68 16.29 -19.18
C ASP A 147 -21.60 16.00 -18.11
N GLY A 148 -21.01 14.80 -18.21
CA GLY A 148 -19.98 14.28 -17.31
C GLY A 148 -18.58 14.74 -17.70
N SER A 149 -18.40 16.02 -18.06
CA SER A 149 -17.05 16.58 -18.16
C SER A 149 -16.38 16.48 -16.80
N LEU A 150 -15.32 15.64 -16.71
CA LEU A 150 -14.46 15.67 -15.55
C LEU A 150 -13.99 17.11 -15.35
N PRO A 151 -14.10 17.66 -14.13
CA PRO A 151 -13.36 18.86 -13.83
C PRO A 151 -11.88 18.51 -14.04
N ALA A 152 -11.19 19.26 -14.89
CA ALA A 152 -9.76 19.12 -15.16
C ALA A 152 -8.90 19.50 -13.94
N ALA A 153 -9.50 19.62 -12.76
CA ALA A 153 -8.86 20.02 -11.52
C ALA A 153 -8.63 18.79 -10.63
N GLU A 154 -7.38 18.43 -10.47
CA GLU A 154 -6.91 17.48 -9.47
C GLU A 154 -6.11 18.25 -8.41
N LEU A 155 -6.16 17.79 -7.16
CA LEU A 155 -5.29 18.30 -6.12
C LEU A 155 -4.34 17.17 -5.72
N VAL A 156 -3.05 17.41 -5.90
CA VAL A 156 -1.99 16.47 -5.50
C VAL A 156 -1.34 16.96 -4.22
N VAL A 157 -1.30 16.10 -3.22
CA VAL A 157 -0.70 16.35 -1.91
C VAL A 157 0.41 15.34 -1.69
N THR A 158 1.61 15.78 -1.37
CA THR A 158 2.74 14.91 -1.06
C THR A 158 2.99 14.84 0.45
N ASP A 159 3.67 13.80 0.93
CA ASP A 159 3.98 13.60 2.35
C ASP A 159 5.03 14.61 2.88
N ASP A 160 5.77 15.29 2.00
CA ASP A 160 6.66 16.41 2.33
C ASP A 160 5.93 17.77 2.42
N GLY A 161 4.61 17.79 2.16
CA GLY A 161 3.76 18.97 2.22
C GLY A 161 3.69 19.77 0.93
N SER A 162 4.25 19.29 -0.18
CA SER A 162 4.11 19.95 -1.48
C SER A 162 2.69 19.79 -2.02
N LEU A 163 2.18 20.84 -2.67
CA LEU A 163 0.83 20.90 -3.25
C LEU A 163 0.90 21.25 -4.73
N THR A 164 0.04 20.61 -5.53
CA THR A 164 -0.14 20.94 -6.95
C THR A 164 -1.62 20.86 -7.30
N GLY A 165 -2.14 21.91 -7.95
CA GLY A 165 -3.55 22.01 -8.29
C GLY A 165 -4.39 22.68 -7.21
N SER A 166 -5.72 22.71 -7.43
CA SER A 166 -6.73 23.25 -6.52
C SER A 166 -8.11 22.73 -6.93
N LEU A 167 -8.98 22.49 -5.97
CA LEU A 167 -10.37 22.05 -6.21
C LEU A 167 -11.41 23.10 -5.88
N GLY A 168 -10.98 24.32 -5.55
CA GLY A 168 -11.92 25.42 -5.31
C GLY A 168 -11.33 26.56 -4.50
N THR A 169 -11.83 26.79 -3.28
CA THR A 169 -11.34 27.84 -2.41
C THR A 169 -10.15 27.36 -1.56
N PRO A 170 -9.28 28.27 -1.08
CA PRO A 170 -8.19 27.91 -0.19
C PRO A 170 -8.64 27.13 1.05
N GLU A 171 -9.78 27.48 1.63
CA GLU A 171 -10.32 26.80 2.82
C GLU A 171 -10.70 25.34 2.51
N LEU A 172 -11.28 25.08 1.34
CA LEU A 172 -11.59 23.73 0.87
C LEU A 172 -10.30 22.93 0.63
N ASP A 173 -9.32 23.55 -0.02
CA ASP A 173 -8.04 22.90 -0.29
C ASP A 173 -7.30 22.56 1.02
N ASP A 174 -7.34 23.41 2.04
CA ASP A 174 -6.76 23.14 3.37
C ASP A 174 -7.42 21.93 4.05
N GLU A 175 -8.75 21.81 3.99
CA GLU A 175 -9.47 20.65 4.53
C GLU A 175 -9.11 19.36 3.75
N LEU A 176 -8.98 19.46 2.43
CA LEU A 176 -8.59 18.33 1.57
C LEU A 176 -7.15 17.89 1.83
N VAL A 177 -6.23 18.82 2.05
CA VAL A 177 -4.84 18.54 2.46
C VAL A 177 -4.80 17.77 3.78
N ALA A 178 -5.58 18.19 4.77
CA ALA A 178 -5.66 17.47 6.05
C ALA A 178 -6.21 16.04 5.87
N ALA A 179 -7.25 15.88 5.02
CA ALA A 179 -7.82 14.57 4.71
C ALA A 179 -6.84 13.67 3.94
N ALA A 180 -6.08 14.25 2.99
CA ALA A 180 -5.03 13.56 2.23
C ALA A 180 -3.91 13.06 3.13
N HIS A 181 -3.40 13.90 4.03
CA HIS A 181 -2.37 13.50 4.99
C HIS A 181 -2.86 12.37 5.92
N ALA A 182 -4.12 12.42 6.36
CA ALA A 182 -4.72 11.35 7.16
C ALA A 182 -4.83 10.03 6.36
N ALA A 183 -5.15 10.08 5.08
CA ALA A 183 -5.22 8.94 4.19
C ALA A 183 -3.81 8.37 3.89
N LEU A 184 -2.83 9.23 3.60
CA LEU A 184 -1.41 8.87 3.41
C LEU A 184 -0.84 8.15 4.63
N LYS A 185 -1.10 8.67 5.83
CA LYS A 185 -0.65 8.05 7.08
C LYS A 185 -1.20 6.64 7.26
N ARG A 186 -2.42 6.37 6.79
CA ARG A 186 -3.05 5.04 6.83
C ARG A 186 -2.61 4.16 5.65
N GLY A 187 -2.15 4.77 4.55
CA GLY A 187 -1.83 4.08 3.31
C GLY A 187 -3.07 3.51 2.61
N LEU A 188 -4.24 4.12 2.79
CA LEU A 188 -5.53 3.64 2.29
C LEU A 188 -6.23 4.73 1.49
N SER A 189 -6.56 4.42 0.23
CA SER A 189 -7.45 5.25 -0.59
C SER A 189 -8.86 5.24 -0.03
N ARG A 190 -9.62 6.32 -0.25
CA ARG A 190 -10.99 6.43 0.23
C ARG A 190 -11.77 7.53 -0.46
N THR A 191 -13.07 7.40 -0.52
CA THR A 191 -13.98 8.50 -0.88
C THR A 191 -14.44 9.25 0.36
N ILE A 192 -14.52 10.56 0.25
CA ILE A 192 -15.05 11.46 1.28
C ILE A 192 -16.12 12.37 0.66
N GLU A 193 -17.02 12.88 1.51
CA GLU A 193 -17.98 13.93 1.18
C GLU A 193 -17.49 15.24 1.79
N LEU A 194 -17.23 16.25 0.96
CA LEU A 194 -16.79 17.56 1.42
C LEU A 194 -17.27 18.65 0.48
N GLY A 195 -17.77 19.76 1.05
CA GLY A 195 -18.32 20.88 0.27
C GLY A 195 -19.50 20.49 -0.62
N GLY A 196 -20.28 19.46 -0.24
CA GLY A 196 -21.40 18.93 -1.03
C GLY A 196 -20.99 18.12 -2.27
N ARG A 197 -19.72 17.71 -2.35
CA ARG A 197 -19.14 16.94 -3.47
C ARG A 197 -18.53 15.64 -2.96
N SER A 198 -18.67 14.57 -3.73
CA SER A 198 -17.94 13.32 -3.52
C SER A 198 -16.53 13.45 -4.09
N LEU A 199 -15.52 13.15 -3.29
CA LEU A 199 -14.11 13.31 -3.65
C LEU A 199 -13.37 12.00 -3.35
N PHE A 200 -12.68 11.47 -4.33
CA PHE A 200 -11.84 10.28 -4.16
C PHE A 200 -10.41 10.68 -3.85
N ILE A 201 -9.90 10.27 -2.70
CA ILE A 201 -8.50 10.40 -2.30
C ILE A 201 -7.79 9.11 -2.63
N GLU A 202 -7.05 9.10 -3.73
CA GLU A 202 -6.23 7.98 -4.14
C GLU A 202 -4.82 8.11 -3.58
N VAL A 203 -4.40 7.12 -2.80
CA VAL A 203 -3.15 7.17 -2.04
C VAL A 203 -2.08 6.30 -2.70
N PHE A 204 -0.93 6.89 -2.94
CA PHE A 204 0.30 6.26 -3.40
C PHE A 204 1.34 6.33 -2.28
N PRO A 205 1.29 5.41 -1.29
CA PRO A 205 2.22 5.45 -0.17
C PRO A 205 3.63 5.11 -0.63
N VAL A 206 4.63 5.68 0.04
CA VAL A 206 6.03 5.25 -0.14
C VAL A 206 6.11 3.74 0.03
N ARG A 207 6.88 3.09 -0.82
CA ARG A 207 7.15 1.65 -0.71
C ARG A 207 7.67 1.36 0.70
N PRO A 208 6.99 0.50 1.48
CA PRO A 208 7.46 0.19 2.83
C PRO A 208 8.80 -0.52 2.76
N ARG A 209 9.68 -0.25 3.70
CA ARG A 209 10.99 -0.87 3.76
C ARG A 209 11.09 -1.77 4.99
N LEU A 210 11.66 -2.96 4.77
CA LEU A 210 12.00 -3.91 5.83
C LEU A 210 13.51 -4.01 5.96
N VAL A 211 14.04 -3.51 7.05
CA VAL A 211 15.45 -3.63 7.43
C VAL A 211 15.61 -4.84 8.33
N ILE A 212 16.40 -5.80 7.89
CA ILE A 212 16.65 -7.07 8.55
C ILE A 212 18.07 -7.05 9.09
N VAL A 213 18.20 -7.05 10.42
CA VAL A 213 19.47 -7.02 11.13
C VAL A 213 19.86 -8.44 11.51
N GLY A 214 20.89 -8.97 10.85
CA GLY A 214 21.37 -10.34 10.96
C GLY A 214 21.05 -11.20 9.74
N GLY A 215 22.08 -11.58 8.98
CA GLY A 215 21.99 -12.40 7.76
C GLY A 215 21.80 -13.91 8.06
N VAL A 216 20.89 -14.25 8.97
CA VAL A 216 20.59 -15.63 9.40
C VAL A 216 19.59 -16.31 8.44
N GLU A 217 19.30 -17.61 8.67
CA GLU A 217 18.44 -18.38 7.75
C GLU A 217 17.00 -17.83 7.66
N VAL A 218 16.43 -17.36 8.79
CA VAL A 218 15.12 -16.69 8.81
C VAL A 218 15.10 -15.46 7.90
N ALA A 219 16.21 -14.69 7.85
CA ALA A 219 16.32 -13.50 7.01
C ALA A 219 16.13 -13.80 5.53
N ARG A 220 16.60 -14.97 5.04
CA ARG A 220 16.43 -15.38 3.63
C ARG A 220 14.95 -15.58 3.27
N SER A 221 14.22 -16.24 4.14
CA SER A 221 12.77 -16.43 3.93
C SER A 221 12.02 -15.11 4.08
N LEU A 222 12.43 -14.27 5.02
CA LEU A 222 11.84 -12.98 5.29
C LEU A 222 11.99 -12.03 4.08
N VAL A 223 13.16 -11.97 3.44
CA VAL A 223 13.41 -11.21 2.20
C VAL A 223 12.42 -11.63 1.10
N ARG A 224 12.29 -12.94 0.83
CA ARG A 224 11.41 -13.43 -0.24
C ARG A 224 9.94 -13.08 0.02
N LEU A 225 9.44 -13.38 1.23
CA LEU A 225 8.05 -13.10 1.59
C LEU A 225 7.76 -11.58 1.62
N ALA A 226 8.70 -10.77 2.11
CA ALA A 226 8.56 -9.31 2.15
C ALA A 226 8.45 -8.70 0.75
N ARG A 227 9.19 -9.22 -0.22
CA ARG A 227 9.10 -8.76 -1.62
C ARG A 227 7.73 -9.03 -2.25
N GLU A 228 7.14 -10.21 -2.01
CA GLU A 228 5.77 -10.53 -2.44
C GLU A 228 4.74 -9.55 -1.85
N LEU A 229 5.01 -9.02 -0.65
CA LEU A 229 4.19 -7.99 0.00
C LEU A 229 4.57 -6.56 -0.41
N GLY A 230 5.47 -6.38 -1.38
CA GLY A 230 5.87 -5.09 -1.92
C GLY A 230 6.86 -4.30 -1.07
N PHE A 231 7.50 -4.90 -0.05
CA PHE A 231 8.55 -4.22 0.71
C PHE A 231 9.84 -4.08 -0.09
N GLU A 232 10.53 -2.94 0.08
CA GLU A 232 11.96 -2.85 -0.16
C GLU A 232 12.68 -3.58 0.97
N THR A 233 13.64 -4.43 0.64
CA THR A 233 14.35 -5.24 1.62
C THR A 233 15.82 -4.81 1.76
N VAL A 234 16.26 -4.59 3.00
CA VAL A 234 17.65 -4.28 3.33
C VAL A 234 18.12 -5.31 4.34
N VAL A 235 19.21 -6.00 4.05
CA VAL A 235 19.86 -6.91 5.02
C VAL A 235 21.16 -6.30 5.49
N VAL A 236 21.35 -6.23 6.80
CA VAL A 236 22.55 -5.72 7.48
C VAL A 236 23.17 -6.80 8.30
N ASP A 237 24.46 -7.10 8.11
CA ASP A 237 25.25 -7.98 8.97
C ASP A 237 26.71 -7.53 8.97
N GLY A 238 27.33 -7.45 10.16
CA GLY A 238 28.76 -7.11 10.30
C GLY A 238 29.70 -8.19 9.79
N ARG A 239 29.19 -9.40 9.55
CA ARG A 239 29.98 -10.56 9.11
C ARG A 239 29.82 -10.75 7.60
N ALA A 240 30.86 -10.44 6.83
CA ALA A 240 30.84 -10.54 5.37
C ALA A 240 30.41 -11.93 4.85
N ALA A 241 30.72 -13.01 5.56
CA ALA A 241 30.31 -14.37 5.20
C ALA A 241 28.79 -14.62 5.32
N PHE A 242 28.07 -13.79 6.09
CA PHE A 242 26.63 -13.89 6.28
C PHE A 242 25.87 -12.96 5.33
N ALA A 243 26.49 -11.88 4.88
CA ALA A 243 25.90 -10.89 3.99
C ALA A 243 26.46 -11.05 2.56
N THR A 244 26.05 -12.10 1.86
CA THR A 244 26.51 -12.38 0.49
C THR A 244 25.34 -12.42 -0.49
N LYS A 245 25.58 -12.04 -1.76
CA LYS A 245 24.57 -12.12 -2.83
C LYS A 245 24.09 -13.53 -3.11
N GLU A 246 24.93 -14.54 -2.88
CA GLU A 246 24.55 -15.96 -3.01
C GLU A 246 23.50 -16.36 -1.98
N ARG A 247 23.62 -15.85 -0.75
CA ARG A 247 22.65 -16.11 0.31
C ARG A 247 21.38 -15.30 0.16
N PHE A 248 21.48 -14.08 -0.38
CA PHE A 248 20.39 -13.11 -0.55
C PHE A 248 20.30 -12.64 -2.01
N PRO A 249 20.00 -13.54 -2.97
CA PRO A 249 19.91 -13.15 -4.40
C PRO A 249 18.82 -12.13 -4.66
N ASP A 250 17.76 -12.18 -3.86
CA ASP A 250 16.54 -11.38 -4.05
C ASP A 250 16.49 -10.09 -3.20
N VAL A 251 17.50 -9.80 -2.38
CA VAL A 251 17.51 -8.59 -1.55
C VAL A 251 17.73 -7.34 -2.40
N ASP A 252 17.00 -6.26 -2.11
CA ASP A 252 17.17 -4.99 -2.80
C ASP A 252 18.52 -4.35 -2.41
N ARG A 253 18.86 -4.32 -1.11
CA ARG A 253 20.16 -3.80 -0.60
C ARG A 253 20.77 -4.76 0.42
N LEU A 254 22.10 -4.96 0.29
CA LEU A 254 22.88 -5.78 1.21
C LEU A 254 24.03 -4.94 1.75
N ILE A 255 24.10 -4.78 3.07
CA ILE A 255 25.05 -3.89 3.74
C ILE A 255 25.90 -4.70 4.71
N ILE A 256 27.22 -4.59 4.59
CA ILE A 256 28.18 -5.18 5.53
C ILE A 256 28.62 -4.08 6.48
N GLY A 257 28.19 -4.11 7.72
CA GLY A 257 28.53 -3.11 8.72
C GLY A 257 27.77 -3.32 10.03
N TRP A 258 28.13 -2.50 11.03
CA TRP A 258 27.42 -2.45 12.30
C TRP A 258 26.15 -1.60 12.15
N PRO A 259 25.01 -2.02 12.71
CA PRO A 259 23.73 -1.36 12.47
C PRO A 259 23.70 0.13 12.83
N ASP A 260 24.39 0.52 13.91
CA ASP A 260 24.50 1.91 14.36
C ASP A 260 25.40 2.76 13.43
N GLU A 261 26.46 2.16 12.88
CA GLU A 261 27.36 2.83 11.95
C GLU A 261 26.70 3.07 10.57
N VAL A 262 25.86 2.15 10.12
CA VAL A 262 25.21 2.21 8.78
C VAL A 262 23.79 2.79 8.82
N ALA A 263 23.29 3.19 9.97
CA ALA A 263 21.91 3.68 10.12
C ALA A 263 21.64 4.94 9.27
N ASP A 264 22.62 5.83 9.11
CA ASP A 264 22.52 7.00 8.23
C ASP A 264 22.57 6.60 6.76
N GLU A 265 23.41 5.65 6.38
CA GLU A 265 23.49 5.12 5.01
C GLU A 265 22.17 4.45 4.61
N ILE A 266 21.53 3.71 5.53
CA ILE A 266 20.22 3.10 5.33
C ILE A 266 19.16 4.21 5.20
N GLY A 267 19.31 5.32 5.92
CA GLY A 267 18.31 6.37 6.02
C GLY A 267 17.08 5.91 6.80
N LEU A 268 17.28 5.24 7.96
CA LEU A 268 16.18 4.75 8.80
C LEU A 268 15.20 5.87 9.18
N GLY A 269 13.90 5.60 9.11
CA GLY A 269 12.86 6.57 9.43
C GLY A 269 11.49 5.95 9.73
N ALA A 270 10.47 6.80 9.86
CA ALA A 270 9.14 6.46 10.35
C ALA A 270 8.37 5.43 9.49
N ASN A 271 8.75 5.23 8.23
CA ASN A 271 8.11 4.26 7.33
C ASN A 271 8.75 2.86 7.37
N ASP A 272 9.83 2.71 8.13
CA ASP A 272 10.59 1.47 8.15
C ASP A 272 10.08 0.49 9.21
N ALA A 273 10.15 -0.79 8.86
CA ALA A 273 10.08 -1.90 9.80
C ALA A 273 11.48 -2.46 10.01
N VAL A 274 11.89 -2.70 11.25
CA VAL A 274 13.18 -3.26 11.61
C VAL A 274 12.98 -4.58 12.33
N ALA A 275 13.55 -5.66 11.77
CA ALA A 275 13.54 -7.00 12.35
C ALA A 275 14.95 -7.42 12.75
N VAL A 276 15.20 -7.55 14.04
CA VAL A 276 16.51 -7.89 14.62
C VAL A 276 16.56 -9.38 14.93
N LEU A 277 17.45 -10.12 14.25
CA LEU A 277 17.45 -11.58 14.16
C LEU A 277 18.76 -12.25 14.62
N SER A 278 19.80 -11.49 15.03
CA SER A 278 21.16 -12.06 15.17
C SER A 278 21.43 -12.79 16.48
N HIS A 279 20.73 -12.49 17.54
CA HIS A 279 21.00 -12.99 18.92
C HIS A 279 22.31 -12.48 19.56
N ASP A 280 23.04 -11.56 18.93
CA ASP A 280 24.22 -10.93 19.49
C ASP A 280 23.86 -9.59 20.14
N VAL A 281 24.04 -9.49 21.45
CA VAL A 281 23.68 -8.29 22.23
C VAL A 281 24.39 -7.04 21.70
N LYS A 282 25.68 -7.17 21.32
CA LYS A 282 26.47 -6.04 20.83
C LYS A 282 26.03 -5.54 19.44
N PHE A 283 25.36 -6.40 18.69
CA PHE A 283 24.83 -6.09 17.36
C PHE A 283 23.36 -5.71 17.41
N ASP A 284 22.56 -6.44 18.21
CA ASP A 284 21.12 -6.28 18.31
C ASP A 284 20.71 -4.96 19.02
N GLU A 285 21.35 -4.66 20.15
CA GLU A 285 20.91 -3.52 20.98
C GLU A 285 21.18 -2.16 20.32
N PRO A 286 22.34 -1.88 19.70
CA PRO A 286 22.53 -0.66 18.90
C PRO A 286 21.51 -0.52 17.77
N ALA A 287 21.18 -1.61 17.06
CA ALA A 287 20.15 -1.59 16.02
C ALA A 287 18.78 -1.18 16.55
N ILE A 288 18.39 -1.74 17.72
CA ILE A 288 17.12 -1.42 18.37
C ILE A 288 17.09 0.05 18.81
N VAL A 289 18.16 0.54 19.44
CA VAL A 289 18.28 1.93 19.89
C VAL A 289 18.11 2.90 18.72
N GLU A 290 18.85 2.68 17.62
CA GLU A 290 18.77 3.52 16.43
C GLU A 290 17.37 3.48 15.78
N ALA A 291 16.78 2.32 15.66
CA ALA A 291 15.44 2.16 15.09
C ALA A 291 14.36 2.87 15.94
N LEU A 292 14.41 2.75 17.26
CA LEU A 292 13.49 3.43 18.17
C LEU A 292 13.69 4.95 18.15
N ARG A 293 14.94 5.41 18.22
CA ARG A 293 15.30 6.83 18.20
C ARG A 293 14.82 7.53 16.91
N ARG A 294 14.94 6.85 15.77
CA ARG A 294 14.52 7.37 14.44
C ARG A 294 13.03 7.21 14.18
N GLY A 295 12.28 6.69 15.15
CA GLY A 295 10.83 6.59 15.07
C GLY A 295 10.31 5.52 14.12
N CYS A 296 11.12 4.51 13.77
CA CYS A 296 10.70 3.43 12.89
C CYS A 296 9.33 2.88 13.29
N ARG A 297 8.47 2.62 12.30
CA ARG A 297 7.07 2.19 12.52
C ARG A 297 6.97 0.90 13.31
N TYR A 298 7.87 -0.03 13.03
CA TYR A 298 7.94 -1.34 13.69
C TYR A 298 9.37 -1.66 14.07
N VAL A 299 9.59 -2.11 15.31
CA VAL A 299 10.88 -2.62 15.78
C VAL A 299 10.62 -3.92 16.50
N GLY A 300 11.08 -5.03 15.92
CA GLY A 300 10.91 -6.37 16.47
C GLY A 300 12.22 -7.10 16.66
N ALA A 301 12.34 -7.88 17.73
CA ALA A 301 13.56 -8.61 18.02
C ALA A 301 13.29 -10.06 18.45
N VAL A 302 14.07 -11.00 17.93
CA VAL A 302 14.05 -12.42 18.34
C VAL A 302 14.51 -12.59 19.78
N GLY A 303 14.11 -13.70 20.38
CA GLY A 303 14.51 -14.10 21.72
C GLY A 303 13.34 -14.55 22.60
N SER A 304 13.63 -15.34 23.61
CA SER A 304 12.64 -15.81 24.58
C SER A 304 12.06 -14.66 25.42
N LYS A 305 10.94 -14.86 26.10
CA LYS A 305 10.38 -13.89 27.07
C LYS A 305 11.43 -13.44 28.09
N LYS A 306 12.30 -14.36 28.57
CA LYS A 306 13.40 -14.03 29.47
C LYS A 306 14.43 -13.14 28.80
N THR A 307 14.88 -13.50 27.58
CA THR A 307 15.82 -12.68 26.80
C THR A 307 15.28 -11.27 26.58
N GLN A 308 13.98 -11.12 26.33
CA GLN A 308 13.35 -9.82 26.15
C GLN A 308 13.30 -9.00 27.46
N ALA A 309 13.06 -9.63 28.60
CA ALA A 309 13.11 -8.94 29.89
C ALA A 309 14.52 -8.40 30.17
N ASP A 310 15.54 -9.25 30.01
CA ASP A 310 16.95 -8.89 30.21
C ASP A 310 17.39 -7.77 29.22
N ARG A 311 16.99 -7.86 27.94
CA ARG A 311 17.23 -6.82 26.94
C ARG A 311 16.60 -5.49 27.33
N ARG A 312 15.34 -5.48 27.73
CA ARG A 312 14.66 -4.26 28.16
C ARG A 312 15.31 -3.59 29.36
N ALA A 313 15.87 -4.37 30.31
CA ALA A 313 16.62 -3.83 31.43
C ALA A 313 17.88 -3.10 30.94
N ARG A 314 18.70 -3.74 30.08
CA ARG A 314 19.91 -3.13 29.52
C ARG A 314 19.62 -1.89 28.65
N LEU A 315 18.57 -1.93 27.84
CA LEU A 315 18.17 -0.78 27.01
C LEU A 315 17.74 0.40 27.88
N ARG A 316 17.08 0.16 29.02
CA ARG A 316 16.72 1.16 30.01
C ARG A 316 17.97 1.79 30.66
N GLU A 317 18.95 0.97 31.03
CA GLU A 317 20.24 1.39 31.54
C GLU A 317 21.02 2.23 30.49
N ALA A 318 20.86 1.92 29.19
CA ALA A 318 21.39 2.68 28.07
C ALA A 318 20.60 3.98 27.74
N GLY A 319 19.54 4.31 28.52
CA GLY A 319 18.80 5.55 28.40
C GLY A 319 17.61 5.51 27.45
N VAL A 320 17.15 4.33 26.99
CA VAL A 320 15.93 4.22 26.18
C VAL A 320 14.71 4.42 27.08
N SER A 321 13.81 5.30 26.66
CA SER A 321 12.60 5.64 27.42
C SER A 321 11.61 4.46 27.50
N ASP A 322 10.79 4.41 28.55
CA ASP A 322 9.73 3.39 28.66
C ASP A 322 8.69 3.51 27.54
N ALA A 323 8.46 4.72 27.02
CA ALA A 323 7.60 4.93 25.87
C ALA A 323 8.18 4.27 24.59
N ASP A 324 9.47 4.40 24.33
CA ASP A 324 10.13 3.73 23.21
C ASP A 324 10.21 2.22 23.43
N LEU A 325 10.50 1.77 24.66
CA LEU A 325 10.49 0.33 24.97
C LEU A 325 9.11 -0.31 24.79
N ALA A 326 8.02 0.42 24.96
CA ALA A 326 6.67 -0.08 24.69
C ALA A 326 6.44 -0.37 23.20
N ARG A 327 7.19 0.27 22.32
CA ARG A 327 7.15 0.05 20.86
C ARG A 327 7.96 -1.16 20.41
N LEU A 328 8.90 -1.65 21.25
CA LEU A 328 9.69 -2.84 20.94
C LEU A 328 8.83 -4.11 21.02
N ARG A 329 8.70 -4.83 19.91
CA ARG A 329 8.02 -6.12 19.80
C ARG A 329 9.02 -7.24 20.11
N GLY A 330 8.72 -8.00 21.12
CA GLY A 330 9.61 -9.10 21.54
C GLY A 330 8.97 -10.03 22.57
N PRO A 331 8.98 -11.32 22.31
CA PRO A 331 9.44 -12.05 21.12
C PRO A 331 8.74 -11.57 19.83
N VAL A 332 9.51 -11.42 18.75
CA VAL A 332 8.99 -10.94 17.45
C VAL A 332 8.09 -11.98 16.78
N GLY A 333 7.03 -11.52 16.15
CA GLY A 333 6.12 -12.33 15.36
C GLY A 333 4.86 -12.78 16.11
N LEU A 334 3.80 -13.07 15.36
CA LEU A 334 2.58 -13.67 15.87
C LEU A 334 2.82 -15.14 16.28
N ASP A 335 2.11 -15.61 17.30
CA ASP A 335 2.17 -17.01 17.72
C ASP A 335 1.40 -17.90 16.73
N LEU A 336 2.09 -18.39 15.71
CA LEU A 336 1.56 -19.33 14.71
C LEU A 336 1.92 -20.78 15.04
N GLY A 337 2.71 -21.03 16.11
CA GLY A 337 3.14 -22.37 16.55
C GLY A 337 4.28 -22.98 15.71
N GLY A 338 4.56 -22.47 14.51
CA GLY A 338 5.63 -22.94 13.63
C GLY A 338 7.03 -22.53 14.10
N ARG A 339 8.05 -23.33 13.76
CA ARG A 339 9.45 -23.09 14.17
C ARG A 339 10.45 -23.16 13.01
N ALA A 340 10.02 -23.58 11.83
CA ALA A 340 10.89 -23.57 10.65
C ALA A 340 11.23 -22.10 10.26
N PRO A 341 12.39 -21.86 9.64
CA PRO A 341 12.79 -20.50 9.26
C PRO A 341 11.73 -19.75 8.44
N ALA A 342 11.06 -20.42 7.51
CA ALA A 342 10.00 -19.82 6.71
C ALA A 342 8.72 -19.51 7.53
N GLU A 343 8.36 -20.36 8.49
CA GLU A 343 7.22 -20.16 9.38
C GLU A 343 7.48 -18.99 10.35
N THR A 344 8.71 -18.90 10.87
CA THR A 344 9.14 -17.75 11.69
C THR A 344 9.10 -16.46 10.87
N ALA A 345 9.58 -16.47 9.64
CA ALA A 345 9.51 -15.33 8.74
C ALA A 345 8.07 -14.89 8.46
N LEU A 346 7.17 -15.85 8.23
CA LEU A 346 5.74 -15.59 8.06
C LEU A 346 5.13 -14.94 9.32
N ALA A 347 5.45 -15.47 10.52
CA ALA A 347 4.98 -14.93 11.79
C ALA A 347 5.42 -13.46 11.99
N ILE A 348 6.68 -13.15 11.67
CA ILE A 348 7.23 -11.78 11.75
C ILE A 348 6.51 -10.86 10.77
N LEU A 349 6.36 -11.27 9.51
CA LEU A 349 5.66 -10.46 8.52
C LEU A 349 4.18 -10.27 8.84
N ALA A 350 3.51 -11.29 9.36
CA ALA A 350 2.12 -11.18 9.79
C ALA A 350 1.95 -10.14 10.91
N GLU A 351 2.88 -10.07 11.87
CA GLU A 351 2.87 -9.02 12.90
C GLU A 351 3.13 -7.63 12.31
N ILE A 352 4.11 -7.49 11.39
CA ILE A 352 4.40 -6.22 10.70
C ILE A 352 3.18 -5.72 9.92
N VAL A 353 2.50 -6.61 9.19
CA VAL A 353 1.28 -6.29 8.44
C VAL A 353 0.13 -5.90 9.38
N ALA A 354 -0.05 -6.64 10.47
CA ALA A 354 -1.06 -6.31 11.47
C ALA A 354 -0.82 -4.93 12.08
N GLU A 355 0.41 -4.61 12.48
CA GLU A 355 0.77 -3.28 13.00
C GLU A 355 0.54 -2.17 11.97
N ARG A 356 0.87 -2.42 10.71
CA ARG A 356 0.72 -1.46 9.61
C ARG A 356 -0.72 -1.05 9.38
N TYR A 357 -1.65 -1.99 9.48
CA TYR A 357 -3.07 -1.78 9.16
C TYR A 357 -3.97 -1.76 10.39
N GLY A 358 -3.41 -1.85 11.60
CA GLY A 358 -4.18 -1.89 12.85
C GLY A 358 -4.96 -3.18 13.02
N GLY A 359 -4.47 -4.28 12.44
CA GLY A 359 -5.05 -5.61 12.59
C GLY A 359 -4.76 -6.23 13.96
N SER A 360 -5.67 -7.05 14.48
CA SER A 360 -5.49 -7.74 15.77
C SER A 360 -4.60 -8.99 15.69
N GLY A 361 -4.37 -9.53 14.49
CA GLY A 361 -3.71 -10.83 14.30
C GLY A 361 -4.59 -12.04 14.69
N THR A 362 -5.83 -11.82 15.09
CA THR A 362 -6.78 -12.90 15.40
C THR A 362 -7.44 -13.48 14.15
N PRO A 363 -7.93 -14.73 14.18
CA PRO A 363 -8.67 -15.31 13.05
C PRO A 363 -9.86 -14.43 12.65
N MET A 364 -10.10 -14.28 11.34
CA MET A 364 -11.17 -13.42 10.81
C MET A 364 -12.56 -13.78 11.36
N ARG A 365 -12.84 -15.07 11.63
CA ARG A 365 -14.09 -15.52 12.23
C ARG A 365 -14.33 -15.01 13.66
N GLU A 366 -13.27 -14.58 14.35
CA GLU A 366 -13.31 -14.07 15.72
C GLU A 366 -13.33 -12.52 15.78
N ARG A 367 -13.22 -11.89 14.60
CA ARG A 367 -13.31 -10.43 14.50
C ARG A 367 -14.76 -10.01 14.75
N ALA A 368 -15.00 -9.19 15.77
CA ALA A 368 -16.30 -8.58 15.97
C ALA A 368 -16.68 -7.81 14.69
N LEU A 369 -17.92 -8.02 14.22
CA LEU A 369 -18.47 -7.20 13.14
C LEU A 369 -18.38 -5.75 13.61
N ALA A 370 -17.64 -4.91 12.90
CA ALA A 370 -17.67 -3.49 13.15
C ALA A 370 -19.12 -3.06 13.01
N THR A 371 -19.70 -2.62 14.11
CA THR A 371 -21.00 -1.94 14.07
C THR A 371 -20.81 -0.72 13.17
N ALA A 372 -21.55 -0.73 12.06
CA ALA A 372 -21.57 0.31 11.04
C ALA A 372 -21.99 1.67 11.61
#